data_df7958dd374282d0c3eb46ff13a46285
#
_entry.id   df7958dd374282d0c3eb46ff13a46285
#
_cell.length_a   1.000
_cell.length_b   1.000
_cell.length_c   1.000
_cell.angle_alpha   90.00
_cell.angle_beta   90.00
_cell.angle_gamma   90.00
#
_symmetry.space_group_name_H-M   'P 1'
#
loop_
_entity.id
_entity.type
_entity.pdbx_description
1 polymer ?
#
loop_
_entity_poly.entity_id
_entity_poly.type
_entity_poly.pdbx_seq_one_letter_code
_entity_poly.pdbx_strand_id
1 'polypeptide(L)'
;VIHTAGRLVPLQGNEQKIVATSSGVLHYANSSISEGTHISKGEKIAYVTAEGLQDGDPAVKSKAAYEAAEKEYRRAEKLIADKIISEKEFEQAKLNYETARAAYEAQAGNISGNGVSIKAQRDGHILSLYVSEGEYVTAGQTIATALSKGKVQLVADLPESHFKQITHIRDANFSPSYDEKVYSVSALHGHVLNIGRSVAEGSAYIPVIFEFENRGEFLPGAFADVWLLTGSRENALSV
;
A
#
# COMPACT_ATOMS: atom_id res chain seq x y z
N VAL A 1 -32.91 -18.49 3.21
CA VAL A 1 -31.81 -18.15 2.30
C VAL A 1 -32.33 -17.11 1.31
N ILE A 2 -31.56 -16.03 1.10
CA ILE A 2 -31.89 -14.99 0.12
C ILE A 2 -30.83 -15.04 -0.97
N HIS A 3 -31.25 -15.27 -2.21
CA HIS A 3 -30.37 -15.25 -3.38
C HIS A 3 -30.27 -13.82 -3.91
N THR A 4 -29.06 -13.36 -4.16
CA THR A 4 -28.79 -12.01 -4.67
C THR A 4 -27.45 -11.96 -5.40
N ALA A 5 -27.18 -10.85 -6.07
CA ALA A 5 -25.88 -10.57 -6.65
C ALA A 5 -24.95 -9.91 -5.62
N GLY A 6 -23.68 -10.00 -5.86
CA GLY A 6 -22.65 -9.32 -5.08
C GLY A 6 -21.38 -9.15 -5.88
N ARG A 7 -20.40 -8.55 -5.25
CA ARG A 7 -19.05 -8.38 -5.82
C ARG A 7 -17.97 -8.52 -4.78
N LEU A 8 -16.85 -9.04 -5.22
CA LEU A 8 -15.63 -9.09 -4.43
C LEU A 8 -14.91 -7.75 -4.54
N VAL A 9 -14.63 -7.11 -3.43
CA VAL A 9 -13.89 -5.83 -3.41
C VAL A 9 -12.65 -5.98 -2.53
N PRO A 10 -11.56 -5.28 -2.85
CA PRO A 10 -10.40 -5.27 -1.98
C PRO A 10 -10.77 -4.60 -0.66
N LEU A 11 -10.22 -5.09 0.45
CA LEU A 11 -10.36 -4.41 1.73
C LEU A 11 -9.72 -3.02 1.64
N GLN A 12 -10.42 -2.00 2.13
CA GLN A 12 -9.83 -0.66 2.25
C GLN A 12 -8.54 -0.74 3.09
N GLY A 13 -7.44 -0.21 2.53
CA GLY A 13 -6.11 -0.33 3.13
C GLY A 13 -5.28 -1.52 2.64
N ASN A 14 -5.83 -2.43 1.83
CA ASN A 14 -5.04 -3.43 1.12
C ASN A 14 -4.40 -2.86 -0.16
N GLU A 15 -4.88 -1.73 -0.66
CA GLU A 15 -4.16 -0.99 -1.68
C GLU A 15 -2.94 -0.30 -1.07
N GLN A 16 -1.80 -0.56 -1.66
CA GLN A 16 -0.54 0.08 -1.36
C GLN A 16 -0.23 1.03 -2.50
N LYS A 17 -0.19 2.33 -2.19
CA LYS A 17 0.35 3.32 -3.13
C LYS A 17 1.87 3.30 -3.05
N ILE A 18 2.51 3.05 -4.17
CA ILE A 18 3.96 3.15 -4.34
C ILE A 18 4.23 4.54 -4.87
N VAL A 19 4.92 5.35 -4.08
CA VAL A 19 5.16 6.78 -4.39
C VAL A 19 6.63 7.05 -4.58
N ALA A 20 6.95 8.02 -5.44
CA ALA A 20 8.31 8.53 -5.59
C ALA A 20 8.73 9.23 -4.30
N THR A 21 9.88 8.85 -3.75
CA THR A 21 10.45 9.42 -2.52
C THR A 21 11.35 10.64 -2.80
N SER A 22 11.72 10.84 -4.06
CA SER A 22 12.49 12.00 -4.53
C SER A 22 12.02 12.40 -5.92
N SER A 23 12.34 13.64 -6.32
CA SER A 23 12.12 14.09 -7.70
C SER A 23 13.29 13.68 -8.60
N GLY A 24 12.99 13.32 -9.84
CA GLY A 24 14.00 12.91 -10.82
C GLY A 24 13.42 12.01 -11.91
N VAL A 25 14.28 11.32 -12.63
CA VAL A 25 13.88 10.39 -13.71
C VAL A 25 13.68 9.01 -13.09
N LEU A 26 12.50 8.42 -13.34
CA LEU A 26 12.13 7.10 -12.85
C LEU A 26 12.71 6.01 -13.73
N HIS A 27 13.27 4.99 -13.10
CA HIS A 27 13.66 3.75 -13.73
C HIS A 27 13.09 2.57 -12.96
N TYR A 28 12.44 1.62 -13.65
CA TYR A 28 12.00 0.38 -13.01
C TYR A 28 13.21 -0.52 -12.71
N ALA A 29 13.12 -1.28 -11.62
CA ALA A 29 14.23 -2.13 -11.17
C ALA A 29 14.60 -3.23 -12.18
N ASN A 30 13.61 -3.69 -12.95
CA ASN A 30 13.78 -4.63 -14.05
C ASN A 30 12.63 -4.48 -15.06
N SER A 31 12.83 -4.99 -16.26
CA SER A 31 11.85 -4.91 -17.37
C SER A 31 10.62 -5.80 -17.19
N SER A 32 10.59 -6.66 -16.18
CA SER A 32 9.44 -7.54 -15.89
C SER A 32 8.41 -6.89 -14.97
N ILE A 33 8.67 -5.67 -14.47
CA ILE A 33 7.71 -4.93 -13.67
C ILE A 33 6.58 -4.43 -14.57
N SER A 34 5.42 -5.04 -14.39
CA SER A 34 4.20 -4.76 -15.14
C SER A 34 2.97 -4.98 -14.23
N GLU A 35 1.80 -4.61 -14.71
CA GLU A 35 0.55 -4.94 -14.03
C GLU A 35 0.42 -6.46 -13.86
N GLY A 36 -0.02 -6.90 -12.70
CA GLY A 36 -0.08 -8.31 -12.30
C GLY A 36 1.22 -8.88 -11.71
N THR A 37 2.35 -8.18 -11.81
CA THR A 37 3.62 -8.67 -11.24
C THR A 37 3.53 -8.81 -9.73
N HIS A 38 3.94 -9.98 -9.22
CA HIS A 38 4.09 -10.22 -7.79
C HIS A 38 5.28 -9.42 -7.24
N ILE A 39 5.08 -8.77 -6.11
CA ILE A 39 6.11 -8.03 -5.38
C ILE A 39 6.18 -8.49 -3.93
N SER A 40 7.38 -8.57 -3.40
CA SER A 40 7.64 -8.93 -2.00
C SER A 40 7.99 -7.69 -1.17
N LYS A 41 7.66 -7.74 0.11
CA LYS A 41 8.03 -6.66 1.05
C LYS A 41 9.53 -6.39 1.02
N GLY A 42 9.90 -5.12 0.82
CA GLY A 42 11.29 -4.68 0.73
C GLY A 42 11.91 -4.84 -0.66
N GLU A 43 11.21 -5.47 -1.60
CA GLU A 43 11.66 -5.60 -2.97
C GLU A 43 11.75 -4.23 -3.65
N LYS A 44 12.83 -4.02 -4.41
CA LYS A 44 13.07 -2.80 -5.17
C LYS A 44 12.19 -2.81 -6.42
N ILE A 45 11.24 -1.88 -6.50
CA ILE A 45 10.32 -1.75 -7.63
C ILE A 45 10.90 -0.80 -8.68
N ALA A 46 11.44 0.32 -8.22
CA ALA A 46 11.97 1.36 -9.07
C ALA A 46 13.11 2.10 -8.35
N TYR A 47 13.77 2.98 -9.08
CA TYR A 47 14.68 3.97 -8.49
C TYR A 47 14.55 5.28 -9.26
N VAL A 48 14.84 6.37 -8.60
CA VAL A 48 14.79 7.72 -9.18
C VAL A 48 16.20 8.26 -9.25
N THR A 49 16.62 8.63 -10.46
CA THR A 49 17.92 9.27 -10.69
C THR A 49 17.76 10.77 -10.83
N ALA A 50 18.75 11.51 -10.37
CA ALA A 50 18.82 12.96 -10.54
C ALA A 50 19.75 13.37 -11.69
N GLU A 51 20.12 12.44 -12.56
CA GLU A 51 20.98 12.72 -13.71
C GLU A 51 20.31 13.72 -14.65
N GLY A 52 21.04 14.75 -15.03
CA GLY A 52 20.54 15.79 -15.95
C GLY A 52 19.64 16.85 -15.33
N LEU A 53 19.38 16.83 -14.03
CA LEU A 53 18.63 17.88 -13.35
C LEU A 53 19.49 19.13 -13.11
N GLN A 54 18.92 20.32 -13.37
CA GLN A 54 19.61 21.60 -13.13
C GLN A 54 20.06 21.77 -11.68
N ASP A 55 19.31 21.21 -10.73
CA ASP A 55 19.63 21.29 -9.30
C ASP A 55 20.59 20.21 -8.80
N GLY A 56 21.01 19.27 -9.66
CA GLY A 56 21.88 18.16 -9.30
C GLY A 56 21.23 17.14 -8.34
N ASP A 57 21.96 16.06 -8.05
CA ASP A 57 21.48 14.97 -7.19
C ASP A 57 21.42 15.43 -5.72
N PRO A 58 20.21 15.40 -5.05
CA PRO A 58 20.09 15.72 -3.63
C PRO A 58 20.99 14.84 -2.74
N ALA A 59 21.22 13.59 -3.14
CA ALA A 59 22.06 12.67 -2.41
C ALA A 59 23.56 13.06 -2.48
N VAL A 60 24.01 13.51 -3.65
CA VAL A 60 25.38 14.03 -3.81
C VAL A 60 25.56 15.30 -3.00
N LYS A 61 24.55 16.19 -3.00
CA LYS A 61 24.57 17.43 -2.20
C LYS A 61 24.62 17.14 -0.70
N SER A 62 23.78 16.23 -0.20
CA SER A 62 23.77 15.88 1.23
C SER A 62 25.06 15.20 1.67
N LYS A 63 25.65 14.35 0.83
CA LYS A 63 26.97 13.75 1.08
C LYS A 63 28.06 14.80 1.15
N ALA A 64 28.10 15.72 0.18
CA ALA A 64 29.08 16.80 0.16
C ALA A 64 28.94 17.73 1.38
N ALA A 65 27.72 18.05 1.79
CA ALA A 65 27.43 18.85 2.98
C ALA A 65 27.91 18.12 4.26
N TYR A 66 27.65 16.82 4.35
CA TYR A 66 28.13 15.99 5.48
C TYR A 66 29.66 15.96 5.55
N GLU A 67 30.34 15.67 4.43
CA GLU A 67 31.81 15.63 4.38
C GLU A 67 32.44 16.98 4.71
N ALA A 68 31.82 18.09 4.28
CA ALA A 68 32.31 19.43 4.63
C ALA A 68 32.11 19.73 6.13
N ALA A 69 30.94 19.42 6.69
CA ALA A 69 30.64 19.61 8.10
C ALA A 69 31.51 18.72 9.00
N GLU A 70 31.81 17.49 8.58
CA GLU A 70 32.72 16.59 9.30
C GLU A 70 34.15 17.14 9.38
N LYS A 71 34.66 17.66 8.28
CA LYS A 71 36.00 18.29 8.24
C LYS A 71 36.07 19.50 9.17
N GLU A 72 35.03 20.34 9.17
CA GLU A 72 34.96 21.52 10.01
C GLU A 72 34.88 21.14 11.51
N TYR A 73 34.04 20.17 11.85
CA TYR A 73 33.91 19.64 13.20
C TYR A 73 35.25 19.07 13.70
N ARG A 74 35.95 18.25 12.91
CA ARG A 74 37.27 17.69 13.24
C ARG A 74 38.33 18.76 13.41
N ARG A 75 38.22 19.86 12.64
CA ARG A 75 39.10 21.03 12.81
C ARG A 75 38.81 21.74 14.13
N ALA A 76 37.51 22.00 14.39
CA ALA A 76 37.07 22.64 15.62
C ALA A 76 37.47 21.85 16.88
N GLU A 77 37.39 20.50 16.81
CA GLU A 77 37.79 19.60 17.89
C GLU A 77 39.27 19.76 18.28
N LYS A 78 40.14 19.96 17.30
CA LYS A 78 41.56 20.25 17.55
C LYS A 78 41.81 21.64 18.12
N LEU A 79 41.10 22.64 17.55
CA LEU A 79 41.28 24.04 17.94
C LEU A 79 40.74 24.34 19.36
N ILE A 80 39.67 23.67 19.80
CA ILE A 80 39.13 23.81 21.15
C ILE A 80 40.09 23.19 22.18
N ALA A 81 40.72 22.07 21.85
CA ALA A 81 41.74 21.44 22.71
C ALA A 81 42.92 22.39 22.98
N ASP A 82 43.32 23.15 21.95
CA ASP A 82 44.38 24.15 22.03
C ASP A 82 43.89 25.51 22.54
N LYS A 83 42.61 25.63 22.94
CA LYS A 83 41.96 26.88 23.42
C LYS A 83 42.03 28.05 22.41
N ILE A 84 42.03 27.74 21.11
CA ILE A 84 42.12 28.72 20.04
C ILE A 84 40.72 29.26 19.64
N ILE A 85 39.66 28.43 19.83
CA ILE A 85 38.27 28.81 19.56
C ILE A 85 37.45 28.79 20.86
N SER A 86 36.32 29.46 20.86
CA SER A 86 35.37 29.46 21.97
C SER A 86 34.54 28.17 22.00
N GLU A 87 33.98 27.82 23.17
CA GLU A 87 33.03 26.72 23.34
C GLU A 87 31.82 26.89 22.40
N LYS A 88 31.35 28.12 22.24
CA LYS A 88 30.21 28.44 21.35
C LYS A 88 30.53 28.10 19.88
N GLU A 89 31.69 28.39 19.41
CA GLU A 89 32.14 28.06 18.03
C GLU A 89 32.24 26.55 17.83
N PHE A 90 32.76 25.85 18.84
CA PHE A 90 32.84 24.38 18.82
C PHE A 90 31.45 23.74 18.80
N GLU A 91 30.53 24.19 19.67
CA GLU A 91 29.16 23.70 19.72
C GLU A 91 28.42 23.95 18.40
N GLN A 92 28.63 25.10 17.74
CA GLN A 92 28.06 25.41 16.44
C GLN A 92 28.60 24.44 15.36
N ALA A 93 29.89 24.17 15.33
CA ALA A 93 30.48 23.20 14.39
C ALA A 93 29.92 21.78 14.62
N LYS A 94 29.76 21.39 15.87
CA LYS A 94 29.17 20.12 16.27
C LYS A 94 27.71 20.01 15.82
N LEU A 95 26.88 21.02 16.05
CA LEU A 95 25.49 21.06 15.64
C LEU A 95 25.34 20.95 14.11
N ASN A 96 26.18 21.68 13.38
CA ASN A 96 26.20 21.63 11.91
C ASN A 96 26.55 20.21 11.41
N TYR A 97 27.53 19.57 12.03
CA TYR A 97 27.91 18.19 11.72
C TYR A 97 26.77 17.20 11.99
N GLU A 98 26.17 17.26 13.18
CA GLU A 98 25.07 16.37 13.55
C GLU A 98 23.86 16.54 12.63
N THR A 99 23.52 17.79 12.27
CA THR A 99 22.44 18.10 11.33
C THR A 99 22.72 17.55 9.92
N ALA A 100 23.94 17.79 9.40
CA ALA A 100 24.32 17.30 8.08
C ALA A 100 24.41 15.77 8.03
N ARG A 101 24.88 15.16 9.13
CA ARG A 101 24.92 13.71 9.29
C ARG A 101 23.52 13.10 9.28
N ALA A 102 22.58 13.64 10.05
CA ALA A 102 21.21 13.16 10.09
C ALA A 102 20.54 13.26 8.71
N ALA A 103 20.75 14.36 7.99
CA ALA A 103 20.25 14.55 6.62
C ALA A 103 20.85 13.52 5.64
N TYR A 104 22.14 13.24 5.75
CA TYR A 104 22.80 12.23 4.92
C TYR A 104 22.33 10.81 5.26
N GLU A 105 22.27 10.43 6.55
CA GLU A 105 21.80 9.10 6.99
C GLU A 105 20.36 8.83 6.61
N ALA A 106 19.47 9.83 6.67
CA ALA A 106 18.08 9.71 6.22
C ALA A 106 17.97 9.34 4.74
N GLN A 107 18.93 9.76 3.92
CA GLN A 107 18.97 9.46 2.48
C GLN A 107 19.79 8.20 2.18
N ALA A 108 20.85 7.94 2.91
CA ALA A 108 21.83 6.85 2.65
C ALA A 108 21.17 5.45 2.66
N GLY A 109 20.15 5.23 3.48
CA GLY A 109 19.40 3.97 3.54
C GLY A 109 18.60 3.64 2.26
N ASN A 110 18.35 4.64 1.44
CA ASN A 110 17.57 4.52 0.21
C ASN A 110 18.41 4.67 -1.06
N ILE A 111 19.68 5.10 -0.94
CA ILE A 111 20.57 5.27 -2.08
C ILE A 111 21.16 3.92 -2.46
N SER A 112 20.78 3.42 -3.61
CA SER A 112 21.46 2.35 -4.34
C SER A 112 22.35 3.04 -5.38
N GLY A 113 23.52 2.54 -5.71
CA GLY A 113 24.52 3.22 -6.58
C GLY A 113 24.02 3.96 -7.83
N ASN A 114 22.75 3.80 -8.22
CA ASN A 114 22.12 4.43 -9.37
C ASN A 114 20.97 5.39 -8.99
N GLY A 115 20.79 5.78 -7.72
CA GLY A 115 19.73 6.70 -7.31
C GLY A 115 18.95 6.25 -6.07
N VAL A 116 17.86 6.96 -5.76
CA VAL A 116 16.99 6.69 -4.62
C VAL A 116 16.05 5.54 -4.93
N SER A 117 16.19 4.43 -4.20
CA SER A 117 15.39 3.21 -4.41
C SER A 117 13.99 3.34 -3.83
N ILE A 118 13.00 2.92 -4.59
CA ILE A 118 11.61 2.78 -4.18
C ILE A 118 11.31 1.30 -3.98
N LYS A 119 10.86 0.94 -2.78
CA LYS A 119 10.65 -0.45 -2.35
C LYS A 119 9.19 -0.70 -2.01
N ALA A 120 8.72 -1.93 -2.24
CA ALA A 120 7.42 -2.37 -1.78
C ALA A 120 7.36 -2.42 -0.25
N GLN A 121 6.28 -1.91 0.33
CA GLN A 121 6.09 -1.92 1.79
C GLN A 121 5.47 -3.23 2.28
N ARG A 122 4.74 -3.94 1.42
CA ARG A 122 4.05 -5.21 1.70
C ARG A 122 4.13 -6.13 0.49
N ASP A 123 3.91 -7.43 0.75
CA ASP A 123 3.73 -8.42 -0.31
C ASP A 123 2.42 -8.17 -1.06
N GLY A 124 2.41 -8.39 -2.36
CA GLY A 124 1.21 -8.18 -3.16
C GLY A 124 1.45 -8.35 -4.66
N HIS A 125 0.55 -7.78 -5.45
CA HIS A 125 0.66 -7.72 -6.91
C HIS A 125 0.45 -6.29 -7.37
N ILE A 126 1.20 -5.86 -8.36
CA ILE A 126 1.01 -4.54 -9.00
C ILE A 126 -0.36 -4.53 -9.68
N LEU A 127 -1.19 -3.56 -9.31
CA LEU A 127 -2.52 -3.35 -9.88
C LEU A 127 -2.46 -2.44 -11.10
N SER A 128 -1.75 -1.31 -10.99
CA SER A 128 -1.58 -0.35 -12.08
C SER A 128 -0.25 0.39 -11.98
N LEU A 129 0.31 0.73 -13.13
CA LEU A 129 1.46 1.60 -13.30
C LEU A 129 0.99 2.94 -13.89
N TYR A 130 1.39 4.06 -13.29
CA TYR A 130 0.95 5.41 -13.70
C TYR A 130 2.05 6.21 -14.37
N VAL A 131 3.28 5.72 -14.35
CA VAL A 131 4.46 6.43 -14.85
C VAL A 131 5.23 5.49 -15.76
N SER A 132 5.72 6.02 -16.87
CA SER A 132 6.51 5.26 -17.84
C SER A 132 7.99 5.21 -17.45
N GLU A 133 8.71 4.23 -17.97
CA GLU A 133 10.18 4.15 -17.86
C GLU A 133 10.81 5.42 -18.44
N GLY A 134 11.74 6.03 -17.71
CA GLY A 134 12.42 7.26 -18.12
C GLY A 134 11.62 8.55 -17.93
N GLU A 135 10.42 8.48 -17.36
CA GLU A 135 9.58 9.67 -17.12
C GLU A 135 10.05 10.41 -15.85
N TYR A 136 9.94 11.75 -15.90
CA TYR A 136 10.24 12.59 -14.75
C TYR A 136 9.11 12.54 -13.72
N VAL A 137 9.47 12.29 -12.46
CA VAL A 137 8.55 12.25 -11.32
C VAL A 137 8.91 13.28 -10.28
N THR A 138 7.91 13.72 -9.51
CA THR A 138 8.11 14.58 -8.34
C THR A 138 7.95 13.78 -7.04
N ALA A 139 8.63 14.20 -5.99
CA ALA A 139 8.49 13.58 -4.67
C ALA A 139 7.01 13.58 -4.22
N GLY A 140 6.50 12.42 -3.78
CA GLY A 140 5.09 12.22 -3.41
C GLY A 140 4.19 11.78 -4.58
N GLN A 141 4.65 11.80 -5.82
CA GLN A 141 3.87 11.33 -6.97
C GLN A 141 3.68 9.82 -6.89
N THR A 142 2.44 9.37 -7.11
CA THR A 142 2.13 7.93 -7.18
C THR A 142 2.65 7.37 -8.49
N ILE A 143 3.53 6.38 -8.43
CA ILE A 143 4.10 5.69 -9.60
C ILE A 143 3.38 4.39 -9.92
N ALA A 144 2.89 3.71 -8.89
CA ALA A 144 2.14 2.47 -9.03
C ALA A 144 1.17 2.29 -7.86
N THR A 145 0.17 1.45 -8.07
CA THR A 145 -0.63 0.86 -6.98
C THR A 145 -0.42 -0.64 -6.97
N ALA A 146 -0.37 -1.21 -5.78
CA ALA A 146 -0.29 -2.65 -5.59
C ALA A 146 -1.38 -3.10 -4.62
N LEU A 147 -1.91 -4.29 -4.84
CA LEU A 147 -2.86 -4.94 -3.97
C LEU A 147 -2.12 -5.94 -3.09
N SER A 148 -2.16 -5.71 -1.78
CA SER A 148 -1.56 -6.62 -0.81
C SER A 148 -2.36 -7.90 -0.72
N LYS A 149 -1.68 -9.04 -0.53
CA LYS A 149 -2.33 -10.30 -0.13
C LYS A 149 -2.99 -10.09 1.22
N GLY A 150 -4.14 -10.68 1.42
CA GLY A 150 -4.82 -10.58 2.71
C GLY A 150 -6.31 -10.81 2.59
N LYS A 151 -7.09 -9.98 3.26
CA LYS A 151 -8.53 -10.11 3.28
C LYS A 151 -9.19 -9.45 2.07
N VAL A 152 -10.32 -10.01 1.68
CA VAL A 152 -11.21 -9.50 0.66
C VAL A 152 -12.61 -9.31 1.26
N GLN A 153 -13.36 -8.39 0.72
CA GLN A 153 -14.75 -8.19 1.10
C GLN A 153 -15.68 -8.70 0.01
N LEU A 154 -16.73 -9.39 0.43
CA LEU A 154 -17.88 -9.67 -0.40
C LEU A 154 -18.98 -8.65 -0.06
N VAL A 155 -19.32 -7.82 -1.00
CA VAL A 155 -20.45 -6.88 -0.89
C VAL A 155 -21.64 -7.51 -1.59
N ALA A 156 -22.63 -7.93 -0.81
CA ALA A 156 -23.87 -8.53 -1.30
C ALA A 156 -24.97 -7.47 -1.32
N ASP A 157 -25.73 -7.42 -2.39
CA ASP A 157 -26.78 -6.44 -2.64
C ASP A 157 -28.13 -6.96 -2.15
N LEU A 158 -28.46 -6.76 -0.87
CA LEU A 158 -29.73 -7.21 -0.29
C LEU A 158 -30.91 -6.34 -0.79
N PRO A 159 -31.94 -6.91 -1.45
CA PRO A 159 -33.12 -6.15 -1.82
C PRO A 159 -33.83 -5.57 -0.58
N GLU A 160 -34.33 -4.34 -0.66
CA GLU A 160 -35.06 -3.66 0.44
C GLU A 160 -36.25 -4.45 0.96
N SER A 161 -36.91 -5.26 0.10
CA SER A 161 -38.03 -6.13 0.48
C SER A 161 -37.65 -7.11 1.62
N HIS A 162 -36.38 -7.41 1.78
CA HIS A 162 -35.84 -8.29 2.81
C HIS A 162 -35.29 -7.56 4.03
N PHE A 163 -35.49 -6.24 4.16
CA PHE A 163 -34.95 -5.42 5.26
C PHE A 163 -35.25 -5.99 6.65
N LYS A 164 -36.49 -6.51 6.86
CA LYS A 164 -36.86 -7.13 8.15
C LYS A 164 -36.02 -8.36 8.53
N GLN A 165 -35.37 -9.00 7.56
CA GLN A 165 -34.56 -10.20 7.78
C GLN A 165 -33.06 -9.88 7.98
N ILE A 166 -32.69 -8.62 7.86
CA ILE A 166 -31.29 -8.15 7.88
C ILE A 166 -30.56 -8.55 9.17
N THR A 167 -31.27 -8.49 10.32
CA THR A 167 -30.70 -8.85 11.63
C THR A 167 -30.46 -10.34 11.81
N HIS A 168 -31.03 -11.17 10.94
CA HIS A 168 -30.91 -12.63 10.98
C HIS A 168 -29.81 -13.15 10.04
N ILE A 169 -29.20 -12.29 9.22
CA ILE A 169 -28.09 -12.67 8.35
C ILE A 169 -26.86 -12.98 9.20
N ARG A 170 -26.36 -14.21 9.10
CA ARG A 170 -25.22 -14.69 9.89
C ARG A 170 -24.02 -15.09 9.06
N ASP A 171 -24.28 -15.58 7.84
CA ASP A 171 -23.25 -16.09 6.94
C ASP A 171 -23.72 -15.92 5.50
N ALA A 172 -22.84 -16.17 4.55
CA ALA A 172 -23.16 -16.20 3.14
C ALA A 172 -22.38 -17.31 2.43
N ASN A 173 -23.01 -17.87 1.43
CA ASN A 173 -22.33 -18.66 0.41
C ASN A 173 -22.23 -17.80 -0.85
N PHE A 174 -21.17 -17.96 -1.63
CA PHE A 174 -21.00 -17.22 -2.87
C PHE A 174 -20.29 -18.07 -3.93
N SER A 175 -20.57 -17.76 -5.20
CA SER A 175 -19.92 -18.34 -6.36
C SER A 175 -19.43 -17.21 -7.25
N PRO A 176 -18.12 -17.01 -7.41
CA PRO A 176 -17.59 -15.99 -8.33
C PRO A 176 -18.00 -16.31 -9.77
N SER A 177 -18.25 -15.28 -10.59
CA SER A 177 -18.68 -15.44 -11.98
C SER A 177 -17.70 -16.21 -12.88
N TYR A 178 -16.45 -16.36 -12.46
CA TYR A 178 -15.40 -17.09 -13.16
C TYR A 178 -15.20 -18.53 -12.64
N ASP A 179 -15.94 -18.94 -11.59
CA ASP A 179 -15.83 -20.26 -10.99
C ASP A 179 -17.21 -20.78 -10.59
N GLU A 180 -17.54 -22.02 -10.98
CA GLU A 180 -18.83 -22.66 -10.64
C GLU A 180 -18.87 -23.18 -9.20
N LYS A 181 -17.75 -23.14 -8.50
CA LYS A 181 -17.66 -23.62 -7.11
C LYS A 181 -18.30 -22.65 -6.14
N VAL A 182 -19.09 -23.19 -5.23
CA VAL A 182 -19.69 -22.43 -4.14
C VAL A 182 -18.77 -22.42 -2.91
N TYR A 183 -18.48 -21.24 -2.42
CA TYR A 183 -17.65 -21.00 -1.25
C TYR A 183 -18.51 -20.50 -0.10
N SER A 184 -18.17 -20.92 1.15
CA SER A 184 -18.80 -20.39 2.35
C SER A 184 -17.87 -19.35 2.99
N VAL A 185 -18.41 -18.19 3.35
CA VAL A 185 -17.67 -17.13 4.02
C VAL A 185 -17.09 -17.65 5.34
N SER A 186 -17.88 -18.37 6.14
CA SER A 186 -17.41 -18.94 7.40
C SER A 186 -16.29 -19.97 7.22
N ALA A 187 -16.33 -20.81 6.17
CA ALA A 187 -15.27 -21.76 5.85
C ALA A 187 -13.96 -21.07 5.46
N LEU A 188 -14.03 -19.83 4.98
CA LEU A 188 -12.88 -18.96 4.67
C LEU A 188 -12.47 -18.08 5.86
N HIS A 189 -12.84 -18.46 7.08
CA HIS A 189 -12.61 -17.67 8.32
C HIS A 189 -13.19 -16.26 8.25
N GLY A 190 -14.26 -16.10 7.48
CA GLY A 190 -14.94 -14.83 7.29
C GLY A 190 -16.10 -14.63 8.29
N HIS A 191 -16.57 -13.41 8.31
CA HIS A 191 -17.71 -12.98 9.12
C HIS A 191 -18.40 -11.77 8.50
N VAL A 192 -19.61 -11.46 8.97
CA VAL A 192 -20.30 -10.23 8.63
C VAL A 192 -19.52 -9.05 9.22
N LEU A 193 -18.98 -8.19 8.38
CA LEU A 193 -18.24 -6.99 8.81
C LEU A 193 -19.19 -5.84 9.10
N ASN A 194 -20.11 -5.57 8.18
CA ASN A 194 -21.06 -4.47 8.29
C ASN A 194 -22.33 -4.76 7.50
N ILE A 195 -23.41 -4.16 7.96
CA ILE A 195 -24.69 -4.16 7.25
C ILE A 195 -25.12 -2.71 7.06
N GLY A 196 -25.29 -2.28 5.81
CA GLY A 196 -25.74 -0.93 5.49
C GLY A 196 -27.05 -0.60 6.18
N ARG A 197 -27.15 0.60 6.72
CA ARG A 197 -28.40 1.13 7.32
C ARG A 197 -29.06 2.19 6.45
N SER A 198 -28.49 2.47 5.31
CA SER A 198 -29.02 3.41 4.32
C SER A 198 -28.88 2.80 2.93
N VAL A 199 -29.81 3.16 2.09
CA VAL A 199 -29.78 2.84 0.67
C VAL A 199 -29.13 4.03 -0.03
N ALA A 200 -28.21 3.78 -0.94
CA ALA A 200 -27.65 4.84 -1.76
C ALA A 200 -28.74 5.46 -2.65
N GLU A 201 -28.67 6.76 -2.87
CA GLU A 201 -29.63 7.47 -3.71
C GLU A 201 -29.73 6.81 -5.09
N GLY A 202 -30.94 6.38 -5.48
CA GLY A 202 -31.19 5.65 -6.73
C GLY A 202 -30.90 4.14 -6.69
N SER A 203 -30.56 3.56 -5.51
CA SER A 203 -30.38 2.12 -5.32
C SER A 203 -31.58 1.54 -4.58
N ALA A 204 -32.02 0.32 -4.95
CA ALA A 204 -33.03 -0.46 -4.22
C ALA A 204 -32.38 -1.57 -3.36
N TYR A 205 -31.09 -1.46 -3.08
CA TYR A 205 -30.32 -2.50 -2.41
C TYR A 205 -29.59 -1.98 -1.19
N ILE A 206 -29.55 -2.80 -0.16
CA ILE A 206 -28.81 -2.56 1.10
C ILE A 206 -27.55 -3.39 1.04
N PRO A 207 -26.36 -2.79 1.13
CA PRO A 207 -25.11 -3.54 1.10
C PRO A 207 -24.92 -4.33 2.38
N VAL A 208 -24.71 -5.64 2.26
CA VAL A 208 -24.26 -6.53 3.33
C VAL A 208 -22.81 -6.90 3.03
N ILE A 209 -21.91 -6.51 3.92
CA ILE A 209 -20.46 -6.65 3.73
C ILE A 209 -19.94 -7.76 4.61
N PHE A 210 -19.32 -8.75 3.98
CA PHE A 210 -18.58 -9.82 4.64
C PHE A 210 -17.09 -9.60 4.41
N GLU A 211 -16.27 -10.00 5.35
CA GLU A 211 -14.81 -10.02 5.24
C GLU A 211 -14.32 -11.45 5.42
N PHE A 212 -13.39 -11.89 4.57
CA PHE A 212 -12.76 -13.22 4.68
C PHE A 212 -11.33 -13.21 4.12
N GLU A 213 -10.56 -14.25 4.44
CA GLU A 213 -9.19 -14.39 3.98
C GLU A 213 -9.13 -14.74 2.51
N ASN A 214 -8.33 -13.99 1.74
CA ASN A 214 -7.99 -14.30 0.36
C ASN A 214 -6.54 -14.80 0.28
N ARG A 215 -6.39 -16.08 0.06
CA ARG A 215 -5.08 -16.71 -0.13
C ARG A 215 -4.55 -16.64 -1.56
N GLY A 216 -5.18 -15.81 -2.40
CA GLY A 216 -4.85 -15.63 -3.81
C GLY A 216 -5.80 -16.36 -4.76
N GLU A 217 -6.89 -16.94 -4.24
CA GLU A 217 -7.88 -17.68 -5.01
C GLU A 217 -8.97 -16.78 -5.59
N PHE A 218 -9.19 -15.60 -5.00
CA PHE A 218 -10.26 -14.70 -5.38
C PHE A 218 -9.73 -13.44 -6.05
N LEU A 219 -10.42 -13.03 -7.13
CA LEU A 219 -10.10 -11.83 -7.90
C LEU A 219 -10.95 -10.66 -7.39
N PRO A 220 -10.36 -9.64 -6.73
CA PRO A 220 -11.06 -8.42 -6.38
C PRO A 220 -11.57 -7.71 -7.64
N GLY A 221 -12.80 -7.21 -7.57
CA GLY A 221 -13.51 -6.62 -8.71
C GLY A 221 -14.49 -7.57 -9.40
N ALA A 222 -14.38 -8.88 -9.16
CA ALA A 222 -15.27 -9.86 -9.76
C ALA A 222 -16.69 -9.81 -9.17
N PHE A 223 -17.68 -10.10 -9.99
CA PHE A 223 -19.06 -10.34 -9.55
C PHE A 223 -19.20 -11.77 -9.01
N ALA A 224 -20.20 -11.96 -8.18
CA ALA A 224 -20.54 -13.25 -7.61
C ALA A 224 -22.04 -13.39 -7.41
N ASP A 225 -22.54 -14.62 -7.57
CA ASP A 225 -23.84 -15.01 -7.03
C ASP A 225 -23.71 -15.24 -5.53
N VAL A 226 -24.65 -14.74 -4.74
CA VAL A 226 -24.58 -14.77 -3.28
C VAL A 226 -25.87 -15.33 -2.69
N TRP A 227 -25.73 -16.25 -1.74
CA TRP A 227 -26.82 -16.82 -0.94
C TRP A 227 -26.63 -16.38 0.51
N LEU A 228 -27.42 -15.40 0.95
CA LEU A 228 -27.39 -14.91 2.32
C LEU A 228 -28.14 -15.89 3.23
N LEU A 229 -27.50 -16.34 4.30
CA LEU A 229 -28.02 -17.29 5.25
C LEU A 229 -28.63 -16.55 6.45
N THR A 230 -29.97 -16.64 6.59
CA THR A 230 -30.75 -15.93 7.63
C THR A 230 -31.04 -16.78 8.88
N GLY A 231 -30.41 -17.93 9.03
CA GLY A 231 -30.57 -18.85 10.16
C GLY A 231 -30.68 -20.29 9.69
N SER A 232 -30.37 -21.25 10.56
CA SER A 232 -30.62 -22.66 10.34
C SER A 232 -31.97 -23.03 10.92
N ARG A 233 -32.84 -23.69 10.15
CA ARG A 233 -33.91 -24.50 10.72
C ARG A 233 -33.34 -25.89 10.99
N GLU A 234 -33.15 -26.23 12.25
CA GLU A 234 -32.99 -27.62 12.64
C GLU A 234 -34.32 -28.32 12.32
N ASN A 235 -34.28 -29.44 11.58
CA ASN A 235 -35.40 -30.23 11.11
C ASN A 235 -36.25 -29.71 9.91
N ALA A 236 -35.59 -29.25 8.89
CA ALA A 236 -36.27 -29.14 7.57
C ALA A 236 -36.27 -30.52 6.90
N LEU A 237 -37.42 -31.19 6.86
CA LEU A 237 -37.63 -32.33 5.97
C LEU A 237 -37.51 -31.81 4.52
N SER A 238 -36.48 -32.27 3.80
CA SER A 238 -36.44 -32.09 2.32
C SER A 238 -37.39 -33.10 1.71
N VAL A 239 -38.44 -32.59 1.03
CA VAL A 239 -39.29 -33.36 0.18
C VAL A 239 -38.70 -33.39 -1.24
#